data_2bdccb665103bf7176767800ecbb2671
#
_entry.id   2bdccb665103bf7176767800ecbb2671
#
_cell.length_a   1.000
_cell.length_b   1.000
_cell.length_c   1.000
_cell.angle_alpha   90.00
_cell.angle_beta   90.00
_cell.angle_gamma   90.00
#
_symmetry.space_group_name_H-M   'P 1'
#
loop_
_entity.id
_entity.type
_entity.pdbx_description
1 polymer ?
#
loop_
_entity_poly.entity_id
_entity_poly.type
_entity_poly.pdbx_seq_one_letter_code
_entity_poly.pdbx_strand_id
1 'polypeptide(L)'
;MADTKVIVIPDGKICDYIDSKFRNDTPEEYVRQTIEKRLVNEHKYLTSQIKIEFTLQVGSRKPRADIVIWDKDASEQTQGTIKLIIECKKETEDARNAKDR
;
A
#
# COMPACT_ATOMS: atom_id res chain seq x y z
N MET A 1 -3.03 0.84 31.36
CA MET A 1 -3.16 -0.44 30.68
C MET A 1 -3.80 -0.21 29.32
N ALA A 2 -3.17 -0.72 28.30
CA ALA A 2 -3.69 -0.55 26.95
C ALA A 2 -4.90 -1.47 26.71
N ASP A 3 -5.93 -0.92 26.10
CA ASP A 3 -7.06 -1.72 25.68
C ASP A 3 -6.66 -2.58 24.50
N THR A 4 -6.92 -3.88 24.62
CA THR A 4 -6.67 -4.80 23.53
C THR A 4 -7.91 -4.83 22.64
N LYS A 5 -7.77 -4.38 21.41
CA LYS A 5 -8.84 -4.49 20.43
C LYS A 5 -8.75 -5.83 19.74
N VAL A 6 -9.83 -6.56 19.77
CA VAL A 6 -9.95 -7.80 19.01
C VAL A 6 -10.68 -7.47 17.71
N ILE A 7 -10.00 -7.65 16.60
CA ILE A 7 -10.59 -7.43 15.29
C ILE A 7 -10.89 -8.79 14.69
N VAL A 8 -12.15 -9.04 14.39
CA VAL A 8 -12.57 -10.27 13.72
C VAL A 8 -12.49 -10.04 12.23
N ILE A 9 -11.57 -10.74 11.57
CA ILE A 9 -11.40 -10.62 10.13
C ILE A 9 -12.29 -11.66 9.46
N PRO A 10 -13.23 -11.24 8.60
CA PRO A 10 -14.09 -12.21 7.89
C PRO A 10 -13.29 -13.16 7.02
N ASP A 11 -13.84 -14.35 6.79
CA ASP A 11 -13.20 -15.32 5.90
C ASP A 11 -12.97 -14.72 4.52
N GLY A 12 -11.81 -14.99 3.94
CA GLY A 12 -11.44 -14.50 2.61
C GLY A 12 -11.07 -13.03 2.58
N LYS A 13 -10.93 -12.39 3.73
CA LYS A 13 -10.54 -10.99 3.82
C LYS A 13 -9.21 -10.83 4.55
N ILE A 14 -8.58 -9.71 4.32
CA ILE A 14 -7.37 -9.30 5.03
C ILE A 14 -7.59 -7.86 5.51
N CYS A 15 -7.08 -7.56 6.70
CA CYS A 15 -7.17 -6.21 7.25
C CYS A 15 -5.96 -5.42 6.80
N ASP A 16 -6.18 -4.29 6.12
CA ASP A 16 -5.10 -3.47 5.60
C ASP A 16 -4.28 -2.87 6.73
N TYR A 17 -2.96 -2.96 6.60
CA TYR A 17 -2.03 -2.50 7.64
C TYR A 17 -2.04 -0.98 7.81
N ILE A 18 -2.34 -0.24 6.74
CA ILE A 18 -2.31 1.23 6.76
C ILE A 18 -3.65 1.83 7.17
N ASP A 19 -4.75 1.45 6.49
CA ASP A 19 -6.04 2.08 6.72
C ASP A 19 -7.04 1.21 7.50
N SER A 20 -6.67 -0.01 7.84
CA SER A 20 -7.48 -0.94 8.61
C SER A 20 -8.77 -1.39 7.91
N LYS A 21 -8.89 -1.14 6.62
CA LYS A 21 -10.05 -1.60 5.87
C LYS A 21 -9.90 -3.06 5.49
N PHE A 22 -11.02 -3.76 5.39
CA PHE A 22 -10.99 -5.15 4.92
C PHE A 22 -10.94 -5.19 3.41
N ARG A 23 -10.06 -6.03 2.89
CA ARG A 23 -9.89 -6.24 1.46
C ARG A 23 -9.87 -7.74 1.18
N ASN A 24 -10.08 -8.12 -0.07
CA ASN A 24 -10.01 -9.53 -0.44
C ASN A 24 -8.61 -10.06 -0.25
N ASP A 25 -8.51 -11.26 0.32
CA ASP A 25 -7.20 -11.89 0.55
C ASP A 25 -6.74 -12.53 -0.77
N THR A 26 -6.00 -11.76 -1.54
CA THR A 26 -5.45 -12.17 -2.83
C THR A 26 -3.94 -12.12 -2.80
N PRO A 27 -3.25 -12.78 -3.75
CA PRO A 27 -1.79 -12.68 -3.80
C PRO A 27 -1.29 -11.25 -3.94
N GLU A 28 -2.00 -10.40 -4.68
CA GLU A 28 -1.64 -8.99 -4.82
C GLU A 28 -1.76 -8.24 -3.49
N GLU A 29 -2.82 -8.53 -2.73
CA GLU A 29 -3.00 -7.93 -1.42
C GLU A 29 -1.90 -8.36 -0.44
N TYR A 30 -1.52 -9.63 -0.50
CA TYR A 30 -0.44 -10.11 0.34
C TYR A 30 0.86 -9.35 0.07
N VAL A 31 1.19 -9.15 -1.20
CA VAL A 31 2.39 -8.40 -1.58
C VAL A 31 2.30 -6.97 -1.08
N ARG A 32 1.15 -6.32 -1.28
CA ARG A 32 0.97 -4.94 -0.82
C ARG A 32 1.10 -4.83 0.69
N GLN A 33 0.46 -5.72 1.45
CA GLN A 33 0.54 -5.69 2.91
C GLN A 33 1.98 -5.89 3.39
N THR A 34 2.71 -6.78 2.75
CA THR A 34 4.11 -7.01 3.09
C THR A 34 4.94 -5.74 2.88
N ILE A 35 4.74 -5.05 1.78
CA ILE A 35 5.45 -3.81 1.48
C ILE A 35 5.05 -2.71 2.47
N GLU A 36 3.74 -2.58 2.78
CA GLU A 36 3.26 -1.60 3.74
C GLU A 36 3.93 -1.78 5.10
N LYS A 37 4.02 -3.01 5.57
CA LYS A 37 4.66 -3.30 6.85
C LYS A 37 6.13 -2.92 6.84
N ARG A 38 6.83 -3.19 5.75
CA ARG A 38 8.24 -2.83 5.62
C ARG A 38 8.43 -1.32 5.57
N LEU A 39 7.54 -0.60 4.90
CA LEU A 39 7.62 0.87 4.85
C LEU A 39 7.52 1.46 6.25
N VAL A 40 6.63 0.96 7.08
CA VAL A 40 6.44 1.47 8.43
C VAL A 40 7.55 0.97 9.36
N ASN A 41 7.85 -0.32 9.35
CA ASN A 41 8.73 -0.93 10.34
C ASN A 41 10.21 -0.83 10.01
N GLU A 42 10.58 -0.93 8.75
CA GLU A 42 11.98 -0.86 8.33
C GLU A 42 12.38 0.53 7.87
N HIS A 43 11.54 1.19 7.09
CA HIS A 43 11.85 2.50 6.52
C HIS A 43 11.32 3.65 7.36
N LYS A 44 10.59 3.35 8.42
CA LYS A 44 10.16 4.32 9.43
C LYS A 44 9.22 5.40 8.93
N TYR A 45 8.49 5.15 7.85
CA TYR A 45 7.44 6.06 7.44
C TYR A 45 6.28 6.00 8.44
N LEU A 46 5.65 7.14 8.69
CA LEU A 46 4.42 7.18 9.48
C LEU A 46 3.24 6.76 8.60
N THR A 47 2.25 6.10 9.20
CA THR A 47 1.05 5.73 8.45
C THR A 47 0.35 6.93 7.84
N SER A 48 0.45 8.10 8.48
CA SER A 48 -0.12 9.34 7.96
C SER A 48 0.53 9.83 6.68
N GLN A 49 1.76 9.36 6.37
CA GLN A 49 2.44 9.72 5.14
C GLN A 49 2.04 8.84 3.96
N ILE A 50 1.29 7.78 4.20
CA ILE A 50 1.05 6.73 3.22
C ILE A 50 -0.42 6.65 2.89
N LYS A 51 -0.75 6.59 1.61
CA LYS A 51 -2.10 6.25 1.14
C LYS A 51 -2.02 5.13 0.14
N ILE A 52 -3.04 4.30 0.16
CA ILE A 52 -3.14 3.15 -0.74
C ILE A 52 -4.31 3.34 -1.68
N GLU A 53 -4.19 2.72 -2.85
CA GLU A 53 -5.21 2.84 -3.90
C GLU A 53 -5.53 4.29 -4.23
N PHE A 54 -4.49 5.09 -4.38
CA PHE A 54 -4.65 6.53 -4.63
C PHE A 54 -4.89 6.77 -6.12
N THR A 55 -5.99 7.47 -6.44
CA THR A 55 -6.33 7.79 -7.83
C THR A 55 -5.50 8.98 -8.31
N LEU A 56 -4.79 8.77 -9.41
CA LEU A 56 -4.02 9.82 -10.06
C LEU A 56 -4.83 10.40 -11.22
N GLN A 57 -4.47 11.58 -11.67
CA GLN A 57 -5.06 12.20 -12.86
C GLN A 57 -3.94 12.37 -13.88
N VAL A 58 -4.04 11.64 -15.01
CA VAL A 58 -3.04 11.70 -16.08
C VAL A 58 -3.78 11.96 -17.38
N GLY A 59 -3.86 13.24 -17.76
CA GLY A 59 -4.70 13.65 -18.90
C GLY A 59 -6.15 13.32 -18.62
N SER A 60 -6.79 12.58 -19.51
CA SER A 60 -8.18 12.14 -19.32
C SER A 60 -8.28 10.82 -18.56
N ARG A 61 -7.16 10.19 -18.22
CA ARG A 61 -7.14 8.90 -17.54
C ARG A 61 -7.03 9.09 -16.03
N LYS A 62 -7.55 8.12 -15.28
CA LYS A 62 -7.51 8.14 -13.83
C LYS A 62 -6.93 6.82 -13.31
N PRO A 63 -5.63 6.55 -13.56
CA PRO A 63 -5.01 5.34 -13.04
C PRO A 63 -4.92 5.39 -11.53
N ARG A 64 -4.84 4.21 -10.90
CA ARG A 64 -4.77 4.10 -9.45
C ARG A 64 -3.41 3.55 -9.06
N ALA A 65 -2.70 4.29 -8.21
CA ALA A 65 -1.44 3.83 -7.66
C ALA A 65 -1.69 2.95 -6.44
N ASP A 66 -0.93 1.87 -6.31
CA ASP A 66 -1.11 0.96 -5.18
C ASP A 66 -0.74 1.62 -3.86
N ILE A 67 0.41 2.27 -3.81
CA ILE A 67 0.88 2.95 -2.61
C ILE A 67 1.52 4.27 -3.02
N VAL A 68 1.16 5.35 -2.33
CA VAL A 68 1.82 6.64 -2.50
C VAL A 68 2.31 7.13 -1.16
N ILE A 69 3.43 7.85 -1.16
CA ILE A 69 4.06 8.35 0.06
C ILE A 69 4.39 9.83 -0.13
N TRP A 70 4.09 10.61 0.91
CA TRP A 70 4.46 12.01 0.99
C TRP A 70 5.53 12.21 2.06
N ASP A 71 6.25 13.32 2.00
CA ASP A 71 7.12 13.71 3.09
C ASP A 71 6.29 14.00 4.34
N LYS A 72 6.87 13.73 5.50
CA LYS A 72 6.16 14.00 6.76
C LYS A 72 5.88 15.49 6.94
N ASP A 73 6.66 16.36 6.28
CA ASP A 73 6.51 17.80 6.37
C ASP A 73 5.65 18.38 5.24
N ALA A 74 5.06 17.53 4.41
CA ALA A 74 4.19 18.00 3.34
C ALA A 74 2.97 18.72 3.92
N SER A 75 2.76 19.96 3.50
CA SER A 75 1.62 20.75 3.97
C SER A 75 0.32 20.23 3.38
N GLU A 76 0.39 19.57 2.22
CA GLU A 76 -0.76 19.02 1.53
C GLU A 76 -0.41 17.66 0.98
N GLN A 77 -1.37 16.75 0.99
CA GLN A 77 -1.23 15.44 0.42
C GLN A 77 -2.02 15.36 -0.88
N THR A 78 -1.40 15.88 -1.93
CA THR A 78 -2.00 15.95 -3.26
C THR A 78 -1.13 15.18 -4.23
N GLN A 79 -1.64 14.96 -5.44
CA GLN A 79 -0.86 14.28 -6.48
C GLN A 79 0.45 15.03 -6.75
N GLY A 80 0.42 16.35 -6.75
CA GLY A 80 1.60 17.16 -7.07
C GLY A 80 2.68 17.14 -5.99
N THR A 81 2.35 16.70 -4.79
CA THR A 81 3.30 16.65 -3.68
C THR A 81 3.75 15.22 -3.34
N ILE A 82 3.33 14.23 -4.11
CA ILE A 82 3.75 12.85 -3.90
C ILE A 82 5.27 12.73 -4.03
N LYS A 83 5.87 12.10 -3.03
CA LYS A 83 7.31 11.85 -3.03
C LYS A 83 7.65 10.54 -3.72
N LEU A 84 6.85 9.51 -3.52
CA LEU A 84 7.15 8.16 -3.99
C LEU A 84 5.88 7.44 -4.35
N ILE A 85 5.90 6.72 -5.47
CA ILE A 85 4.81 5.86 -5.90
C ILE A 85 5.35 4.43 -5.98
N ILE A 86 4.65 3.49 -5.38
CA ILE A 86 5.04 2.09 -5.40
C ILE A 86 3.92 1.29 -6.06
N GLU A 87 4.27 0.52 -7.09
CA GLU A 87 3.37 -0.43 -7.72
C GLU A 87 3.68 -1.80 -7.19
N CYS A 88 2.66 -2.50 -6.72
CA CYS A 88 2.80 -3.82 -6.15
C CYS A 88 2.28 -4.85 -7.14
N LYS A 89 3.11 -5.83 -7.49
CA LYS A 89 2.72 -6.91 -8.39
C LYS A 89 3.01 -8.23 -7.73
N LYS A 90 2.08 -9.18 -7.88
CA LYS A 90 2.37 -10.53 -7.42
C LYS A 90 3.48 -11.11 -8.27
N GLU A 91 4.27 -11.98 -7.68
CA GLU A 91 5.27 -12.72 -8.43
C GLU A 91 4.57 -13.70 -9.36
N THR A 92 4.89 -13.61 -10.65
CA THR A 92 4.34 -14.49 -11.67
C THR A 92 5.46 -15.31 -12.26
N GLU A 93 5.09 -16.35 -13.02
CA GLU A 93 6.07 -17.15 -13.72
C GLU A 93 6.89 -16.32 -14.69
N ASP A 94 6.25 -15.40 -15.38
CA ASP A 94 6.94 -14.51 -16.31
C ASP A 94 7.95 -13.61 -15.59
N ALA A 95 7.58 -13.09 -14.43
CA ALA A 95 8.48 -12.27 -13.64
C ALA A 95 9.68 -13.09 -13.13
N ARG A 96 9.45 -14.36 -12.71
CA ARG A 96 10.54 -15.22 -12.29
C ARG A 96 11.49 -15.51 -13.45
N ASN A 97 10.93 -15.82 -14.62
CA ASN A 97 11.73 -16.07 -15.81
C ASN A 97 12.57 -14.85 -16.19
N ALA A 98 12.01 -13.70 -16.06
CA ALA A 98 12.74 -12.44 -16.33
C ALA A 98 13.92 -12.26 -15.36
N LYS A 99 13.75 -12.65 -14.11
CA LYS A 99 14.84 -12.58 -13.12
C LYS A 99 16.00 -13.50 -13.44
N ASP A 100 15.70 -14.63 -14.03
CA ASP A 100 16.69 -15.67 -14.28
C ASP A 100 17.53 -15.43 -15.54
N ARG A 101 17.28 -14.37 -16.26
CA ARG A 101 18.00 -14.06 -17.49
C ARG A 101 19.23 -13.20 -17.29
#